data_ec93165c9fbc88d0ad05fb71a7cdcc2b
#
_entry.id   ec93165c9fbc88d0ad05fb71a7cdcc2b
#
_cell.length_a   1.000
_cell.length_b   1.000
_cell.length_c   1.000
_cell.angle_alpha   90.00
_cell.angle_beta   90.00
_cell.angle_gamma   90.00
#
_symmetry.space_group_name_H-M   'P 1'
#
loop_
_entity.id
_entity.type
_entity.pdbx_description
1 polymer ?
#
loop_
_entity_poly.entity_id
_entity_poly.type
_entity_poly.pdbx_seq_one_letter_code
_entity_poly.pdbx_strand_id
1 'polypeptide(L)'
;MSQLKVNSIIPRSGVPVGASGGGIVQVVSTRKTDRFTTTSTSFVDITNFQVTITPFSTSNKILIMCCFGQAGTRIATLDHGNAIRVLKNGSIDNNLNADADGTRQRHCYKGVGWSYNADHMPGGVGFCGLDDPSTTSALTYKVQVQCQSSSYAFHMNRPPDNGTGTNIYENATVSHLIAMEVAG
;
A
#
# COMPACT_ATOMS: atom_id res chain seq x y z
N MET A 1 24.78 -46.11 -6.92
CA MET A 1 23.67 -45.15 -7.12
C MET A 1 24.27 -43.84 -7.59
N SER A 2 23.83 -43.33 -8.74
CA SER A 2 24.27 -42.01 -9.23
C SER A 2 23.49 -40.91 -8.51
N GLN A 3 24.17 -39.94 -7.93
CA GLN A 3 23.55 -38.75 -7.33
C GLN A 3 23.75 -37.58 -8.27
N LEU A 4 22.63 -36.89 -8.62
CA LEU A 4 22.68 -35.60 -9.30
C LEU A 4 22.80 -34.51 -8.25
N LYS A 5 23.97 -33.83 -8.20
CA LYS A 5 24.14 -32.62 -7.35
C LYS A 5 23.92 -31.39 -8.22
N VAL A 6 22.89 -30.63 -7.92
CA VAL A 6 22.56 -29.36 -8.59
C VAL A 6 22.48 -28.25 -7.56
N ASN A 7 22.92 -27.04 -7.92
CA ASN A 7 22.87 -25.87 -7.04
C ASN A 7 21.47 -25.31 -6.91
N SER A 8 20.63 -25.55 -7.91
CA SER A 8 19.19 -25.18 -7.85
C SER A 8 18.41 -26.05 -8.84
N ILE A 9 17.17 -26.33 -8.50
CA ILE A 9 16.17 -26.88 -9.41
C ILE A 9 15.15 -25.78 -9.65
N ILE A 10 15.16 -25.23 -10.86
CA ILE A 10 14.17 -24.27 -11.29
C ILE A 10 13.08 -25.05 -12.03
N PRO A 11 11.86 -25.12 -11.50
CA PRO A 11 10.76 -25.78 -12.20
C PRO A 11 10.51 -25.09 -13.54
N ARG A 12 10.19 -25.86 -14.56
CA ARG A 12 9.86 -25.35 -15.89
C ARG A 12 8.63 -24.40 -15.86
N SER A 13 7.78 -24.51 -14.86
CA SER A 13 6.61 -23.67 -14.61
C SER A 13 6.85 -22.50 -13.64
N GLY A 14 8.07 -22.30 -13.17
CA GLY A 14 8.41 -21.22 -12.23
C GLY A 14 7.98 -21.45 -10.77
N VAL A 15 7.33 -22.59 -10.47
CA VAL A 15 6.89 -22.94 -9.12
C VAL A 15 7.84 -23.98 -8.51
N PRO A 16 8.27 -23.83 -7.24
CA PRO A 16 9.10 -24.84 -6.57
C PRO A 16 8.43 -26.23 -6.57
N VAL A 17 9.19 -27.30 -6.87
CA VAL A 17 8.68 -28.67 -6.84
C VAL A 17 8.17 -28.98 -5.42
N GLY A 18 6.87 -29.30 -5.32
CA GLY A 18 6.20 -29.57 -4.05
C GLY A 18 5.30 -28.45 -3.52
N ALA A 19 5.30 -27.29 -4.16
CA ALA A 19 4.29 -26.25 -3.87
C ALA A 19 3.07 -26.48 -4.77
N SER A 20 2.03 -27.05 -4.24
CA SER A 20 0.71 -27.12 -4.88
C SER A 20 -0.03 -25.80 -4.64
N GLY A 21 0.20 -24.79 -5.49
CA GLY A 21 -0.44 -23.47 -5.38
C GLY A 21 0.10 -22.63 -4.20
N GLY A 22 -0.03 -21.32 -4.29
CA GLY A 22 0.24 -20.39 -3.17
C GLY A 22 1.71 -20.09 -2.86
N GLY A 23 2.68 -20.62 -3.60
CA GLY A 23 4.10 -20.24 -3.43
C GLY A 23 4.35 -18.81 -3.90
N ILE A 24 5.20 -18.07 -3.16
CA ILE A 24 5.66 -16.73 -3.60
C ILE A 24 6.69 -16.91 -4.72
N VAL A 25 6.42 -16.35 -5.88
CA VAL A 25 7.24 -16.45 -7.09
C VAL A 25 8.24 -15.30 -7.18
N GLN A 26 7.78 -14.08 -6.87
CA GLN A 26 8.61 -12.89 -6.83
C GLN A 26 8.06 -11.87 -5.84
N VAL A 27 8.92 -10.96 -5.39
CA VAL A 27 8.58 -9.86 -4.50
C VAL A 27 9.20 -8.58 -5.04
N VAL A 28 8.41 -7.53 -5.16
CA VAL A 28 8.88 -6.17 -5.43
C VAL A 28 8.36 -5.24 -4.35
N SER A 29 9.14 -4.22 -4.00
CA SER A 29 8.74 -3.30 -2.95
C SER A 29 9.25 -1.89 -3.19
N THR A 30 8.50 -0.92 -2.66
CA THR A 30 8.91 0.48 -2.55
C THR A 30 8.94 0.87 -1.09
N ARG A 31 10.05 1.47 -0.68
CA ARG A 31 10.27 2.05 0.64
C ARG A 31 10.19 3.57 0.54
N LYS A 32 9.31 4.19 1.33
CA LYS A 32 9.18 5.65 1.41
C LYS A 32 9.60 6.12 2.80
N THR A 33 10.60 7.00 2.85
CA THR A 33 11.17 7.54 4.09
C THR A 33 10.94 9.04 4.24
N ASP A 34 10.65 9.72 3.14
CA ASP A 34 10.37 11.15 3.15
C ASP A 34 8.92 11.42 3.60
N ARG A 35 8.72 12.64 4.06
CA ARG A 35 7.38 13.13 4.41
C ARG A 35 6.52 13.26 3.15
N PHE A 36 5.26 12.89 3.26
CA PHE A 36 4.22 13.30 2.33
C PHE A 36 3.12 14.02 3.09
N THR A 37 2.59 15.09 2.52
CA THR A 37 1.45 15.83 3.07
C THR A 37 0.55 16.34 1.97
N THR A 38 -0.76 16.37 2.22
CA THR A 38 -1.74 16.94 1.31
C THR A 38 -2.97 17.40 2.07
N THR A 39 -3.65 18.44 1.56
CA THR A 39 -4.97 18.89 2.01
C THR A 39 -6.05 18.64 0.95
N SER A 40 -5.70 17.88 -0.10
CA SER A 40 -6.60 17.66 -1.23
C SER A 40 -7.87 16.92 -0.83
N THR A 41 -9.01 17.48 -1.18
CA THR A 41 -10.32 16.85 -1.07
C THR A 41 -10.67 15.97 -2.28
N SER A 42 -9.75 15.85 -3.24
CA SER A 42 -9.77 14.86 -4.31
C SER A 42 -8.64 13.86 -4.10
N PHE A 43 -8.78 12.64 -4.61
CA PHE A 43 -7.70 11.66 -4.54
C PHE A 43 -6.47 12.13 -5.31
N VAL A 44 -5.32 12.12 -4.63
CA VAL A 44 -4.00 12.44 -5.21
C VAL A 44 -3.02 11.31 -4.95
N ASP A 45 -2.08 11.10 -5.87
CA ASP A 45 -1.03 10.10 -5.73
C ASP A 45 -0.12 10.47 -4.54
N ILE A 46 0.19 9.49 -3.69
CA ILE A 46 1.30 9.62 -2.75
C ILE A 46 2.59 9.55 -3.56
N THR A 47 3.30 10.66 -3.64
CA THR A 47 4.50 10.80 -4.49
C THR A 47 5.53 9.70 -4.20
N ASN A 48 6.05 9.06 -5.25
CA ASN A 48 7.05 8.00 -5.17
C ASN A 48 6.61 6.79 -4.31
N PHE A 49 5.30 6.51 -4.23
CA PHE A 49 4.78 5.39 -3.47
C PHE A 49 3.93 4.48 -4.36
N GLN A 50 4.63 3.77 -5.24
CA GLN A 50 4.08 2.81 -6.20
C GLN A 50 5.04 1.64 -6.39
N VAL A 51 4.53 0.49 -6.82
CA VAL A 51 5.31 -0.68 -7.23
C VAL A 51 4.89 -1.13 -8.61
N THR A 52 5.86 -1.66 -9.38
CA THR A 52 5.58 -2.28 -10.67
C THR A 52 6.06 -3.71 -10.64
N ILE A 53 5.19 -4.64 -11.04
CA ILE A 53 5.46 -6.08 -11.10
C ILE A 53 4.99 -6.62 -12.44
N THR A 54 5.74 -7.57 -13.00
CA THR A 54 5.38 -8.26 -14.26
C THR A 54 5.14 -9.73 -13.91
N PRO A 55 3.88 -10.21 -13.91
CA PRO A 55 3.58 -11.59 -13.55
C PRO A 55 4.19 -12.59 -14.53
N PHE A 56 4.66 -13.72 -14.04
CA PHE A 56 5.20 -14.82 -14.86
C PHE A 56 4.09 -15.68 -15.48
N SER A 57 2.90 -15.69 -14.90
CA SER A 57 1.76 -16.46 -15.42
C SER A 57 0.45 -15.69 -15.28
N THR A 58 -0.47 -15.91 -16.22
CA THR A 58 -1.83 -15.35 -16.17
C THR A 58 -2.70 -15.98 -15.07
N SER A 59 -2.32 -17.14 -14.53
CA SER A 59 -3.01 -17.77 -13.40
C SER A 59 -2.55 -17.24 -12.05
N ASN A 60 -1.39 -16.58 -12.00
CA ASN A 60 -0.82 -16.09 -10.75
C ASN A 60 -1.57 -14.86 -10.25
N LYS A 61 -1.60 -14.71 -8.94
CA LYS A 61 -2.23 -13.58 -8.24
C LYS A 61 -1.18 -12.64 -7.68
N ILE A 62 -1.56 -11.40 -7.42
CA ILE A 62 -0.67 -10.40 -6.84
C ILE A 62 -1.20 -9.99 -5.47
N LEU A 63 -0.48 -10.36 -4.42
CA LEU A 63 -0.74 -9.88 -3.06
C LEU A 63 -0.11 -8.49 -2.90
N ILE A 64 -0.95 -7.49 -2.67
CA ILE A 64 -0.53 -6.14 -2.34
C ILE A 64 -0.61 -5.95 -0.83
N MET A 65 0.49 -5.52 -0.24
CA MET A 65 0.57 -5.15 1.17
C MET A 65 1.10 -3.72 1.28
N CYS A 66 0.41 -2.90 2.03
CA CYS A 66 0.83 -1.54 2.35
C CYS A 66 0.90 -1.37 3.86
N CYS A 67 2.06 -0.94 4.33
CA CYS A 67 2.29 -0.63 5.73
C CYS A 67 2.77 0.81 5.85
N PHE A 68 1.96 1.67 6.45
CA PHE A 68 2.36 3.02 6.80
C PHE A 68 3.00 3.01 8.18
N GLY A 69 4.18 3.58 8.32
CA GLY A 69 4.83 3.75 9.62
C GLY A 69 4.04 4.69 10.53
N GLN A 70 3.65 5.82 9.98
CA GLN A 70 2.67 6.75 10.54
C GLN A 70 1.88 7.35 9.39
N ALA A 71 0.56 7.42 9.52
CA ALA A 71 -0.27 8.06 8.50
C ALA A 71 -1.61 8.48 9.10
N GLY A 72 -2.06 9.69 8.78
CA GLY A 72 -3.36 10.16 9.22
C GLY A 72 -3.57 11.64 9.02
N THR A 73 -4.76 12.10 9.42
CA THR A 73 -5.19 13.49 9.32
C THR A 73 -5.38 14.07 10.72
N ARG A 74 -4.73 15.17 11.02
CA ARG A 74 -4.99 15.93 12.25
C ARG A 74 -6.31 16.68 12.11
N ILE A 75 -7.19 16.55 13.08
CA ILE A 75 -8.51 17.16 13.05
C ILE A 75 -8.88 17.79 14.38
N ALA A 76 -9.75 18.80 14.33
CA ALA A 76 -10.33 19.40 15.54
C ALA A 76 -11.55 18.60 16.05
N THR A 77 -12.21 17.84 15.18
CA THR A 77 -13.41 17.06 15.49
C THR A 77 -13.28 15.65 14.89
N LEU A 78 -13.85 14.65 15.54
CA LEU A 78 -13.69 13.21 15.16
C LEU A 78 -14.42 12.81 13.86
N ASP A 79 -15.14 13.70 13.22
CA ASP A 79 -15.93 13.44 12.01
C ASP A 79 -15.16 13.63 10.71
N HIS A 80 -13.94 14.14 10.76
CA HIS A 80 -13.06 14.33 9.61
C HIS A 80 -11.97 13.27 9.57
N GLY A 81 -11.62 12.82 8.37
CA GLY A 81 -10.61 11.80 8.19
C GLY A 81 -9.98 11.84 6.80
N ASN A 82 -9.38 10.75 6.44
CA ASN A 82 -8.80 10.52 5.13
C ASN A 82 -9.29 9.18 4.55
N ALA A 83 -9.33 9.11 3.23
CA ALA A 83 -9.57 7.87 2.51
C ALA A 83 -8.33 7.50 1.70
N ILE A 84 -8.02 6.22 1.64
CA ILE A 84 -6.89 5.66 0.87
C ILE A 84 -7.44 4.65 -0.12
N ARG A 85 -6.96 4.69 -1.36
CA ARG A 85 -7.28 3.71 -2.39
C ARG A 85 -6.05 3.27 -3.16
N VAL A 86 -6.17 2.12 -3.82
CA VAL A 86 -5.14 1.59 -4.72
C VAL A 86 -5.63 1.68 -6.15
N LEU A 87 -4.79 2.18 -7.02
CA LEU A 87 -4.99 2.11 -8.47
C LEU A 87 -4.09 1.03 -9.05
N LYS A 88 -4.62 0.27 -10.03
CA LYS A 88 -3.89 -0.60 -10.93
C LYS A 88 -3.87 0.03 -12.31
N ASN A 89 -2.67 0.33 -12.85
CA ASN A 89 -2.48 0.99 -14.14
C ASN A 89 -3.33 2.27 -14.31
N GLY A 90 -3.49 3.06 -13.23
CA GLY A 90 -4.24 4.31 -13.22
C GLY A 90 -5.75 4.17 -13.02
N SER A 91 -6.29 2.97 -12.93
CA SER A 91 -7.72 2.69 -12.72
C SER A 91 -7.97 2.11 -11.34
N ILE A 92 -9.18 2.33 -10.79
CA ILE A 92 -9.59 1.70 -9.52
C ILE A 92 -9.69 0.19 -9.74
N ASP A 93 -8.95 -0.56 -8.95
CA ASP A 93 -9.01 -2.01 -8.94
C ASP A 93 -10.12 -2.52 -8.02
N ASN A 94 -10.93 -3.45 -8.51
CA ASN A 94 -12.08 -3.99 -7.77
C ASN A 94 -11.67 -4.98 -6.67
N ASN A 95 -10.51 -5.64 -6.84
CA ASN A 95 -10.03 -6.62 -5.87
C ASN A 95 -9.34 -5.96 -4.66
N LEU A 96 -8.88 -4.72 -4.85
CA LEU A 96 -8.11 -3.97 -3.85
C LEU A 96 -8.87 -2.82 -3.19
N ASN A 97 -10.06 -2.48 -3.69
CA ASN A 97 -10.92 -1.45 -3.14
C ASN A 97 -12.35 -1.98 -2.98
N ALA A 98 -13.15 -1.29 -2.20
CA ALA A 98 -14.56 -1.64 -2.02
C ALA A 98 -15.32 -1.70 -3.34
N ASP A 99 -16.33 -2.54 -3.40
CA ASP A 99 -17.24 -2.63 -4.55
C ASP A 99 -17.99 -1.33 -4.82
N ALA A 100 -18.50 -1.20 -6.04
CA ALA A 100 -19.36 -0.08 -6.39
C ALA A 100 -20.70 -0.16 -5.62
N ASP A 101 -21.07 0.93 -4.95
CA ASP A 101 -22.33 1.05 -4.22
C ASP A 101 -22.91 2.45 -4.47
N GLY A 102 -23.72 2.56 -5.49
CA GLY A 102 -24.32 3.82 -5.93
C GLY A 102 -23.25 4.89 -6.22
N THR A 103 -23.35 6.04 -5.58
CA THR A 103 -22.43 7.17 -5.72
C THR A 103 -21.31 7.18 -4.66
N ARG A 104 -21.20 6.13 -3.83
CA ARG A 104 -20.19 6.07 -2.75
C ARG A 104 -18.78 5.99 -3.35
N GLN A 105 -17.87 6.75 -2.76
CA GLN A 105 -16.46 6.69 -3.13
C GLN A 105 -15.86 5.34 -2.71
N ARG A 106 -15.09 4.73 -3.60
CA ARG A 106 -14.45 3.44 -3.40
C ARG A 106 -13.04 3.62 -2.89
N HIS A 107 -12.72 2.99 -1.79
CA HIS A 107 -11.40 3.02 -1.17
C HIS A 107 -11.13 1.71 -0.39
N CYS A 108 -9.88 1.40 -0.18
CA CYS A 108 -9.45 0.22 0.59
C CYS A 108 -9.37 0.51 2.09
N TYR A 109 -9.23 1.77 2.47
CA TYR A 109 -9.10 2.17 3.87
C TYR A 109 -9.65 3.58 4.09
N LYS A 110 -10.39 3.76 5.18
CA LYS A 110 -10.82 5.06 5.68
C LYS A 110 -10.20 5.28 7.06
N GLY A 111 -9.26 6.21 7.15
CA GLY A 111 -8.72 6.67 8.41
C GLY A 111 -9.66 7.67 9.06
N VAL A 112 -9.84 7.53 10.36
CA VAL A 112 -10.46 8.57 11.18
C VAL A 112 -9.34 9.51 11.60
N GLY A 113 -9.55 10.82 11.48
CA GLY A 113 -8.64 11.79 12.05
C GLY A 113 -8.61 11.65 13.57
N TRP A 114 -7.52 12.04 14.19
CA TRP A 114 -7.45 12.09 15.65
C TRP A 114 -7.57 13.53 16.14
N SER A 115 -8.36 13.68 17.18
CA SER A 115 -8.50 14.91 17.91
C SER A 115 -7.66 14.84 19.16
N TYR A 116 -6.64 15.59 19.26
CA TYR A 116 -6.00 16.05 20.49
C TYR A 116 -4.52 16.39 20.26
N ASN A 117 -4.09 17.53 20.77
CA ASN A 117 -2.74 18.10 20.70
C ASN A 117 -1.97 17.95 19.38
N ALA A 118 -1.40 19.02 18.96
CA ALA A 118 -0.86 19.29 17.62
C ALA A 118 0.18 18.27 17.09
N ASP A 119 0.77 17.51 17.94
CA ASP A 119 2.08 16.92 17.69
C ASP A 119 2.06 15.38 17.58
N HIS A 120 0.90 14.78 17.82
CA HIS A 120 0.77 13.33 17.86
C HIS A 120 0.16 12.80 16.56
N MET A 121 0.83 11.89 15.87
CA MET A 121 0.25 11.11 14.79
C MET A 121 -0.23 9.75 15.30
N PRO A 122 -1.33 9.22 14.76
CA PRO A 122 -1.72 7.84 15.04
C PRO A 122 -0.60 6.91 14.59
N GLY A 123 -0.54 5.76 15.21
CA GLY A 123 0.38 4.69 14.84
C GLY A 123 0.23 4.24 13.40
N GLY A 124 1.03 3.26 13.03
CA GLY A 124 1.01 2.68 11.71
C GLY A 124 -0.36 2.11 11.34
N VAL A 125 -0.74 2.29 10.11
CA VAL A 125 -1.93 1.67 9.51
C VAL A 125 -1.48 0.86 8.31
N GLY A 126 -2.27 -0.12 7.91
CA GLY A 126 -1.97 -0.93 6.75
C GLY A 126 -3.23 -1.53 6.14
N PHE A 127 -3.08 -1.97 4.93
CA PHE A 127 -4.08 -2.79 4.24
C PHE A 127 -3.35 -3.87 3.44
N CYS A 128 -4.07 -4.92 3.13
CA CYS A 128 -3.65 -5.94 2.17
C CYS A 128 -4.83 -6.37 1.31
N GLY A 129 -4.53 -6.84 0.10
CA GLY A 129 -5.52 -7.36 -0.82
C GLY A 129 -4.87 -8.22 -1.87
N LEU A 130 -5.62 -9.16 -2.41
CA LEU A 130 -5.18 -10.09 -3.45
C LEU A 130 -5.83 -9.70 -4.78
N ASP A 131 -5.03 -9.31 -5.75
CA ASP A 131 -5.47 -9.04 -7.13
C ASP A 131 -5.33 -10.28 -8.00
N ASP A 132 -6.28 -10.44 -8.93
CA ASP A 132 -6.29 -11.49 -9.96
C ASP A 132 -6.19 -10.81 -11.34
N PRO A 133 -5.00 -10.45 -11.80
CA PRO A 133 -4.83 -9.60 -12.96
C PRO A 133 -4.99 -10.34 -14.29
N SER A 134 -4.92 -11.68 -14.30
CA SER A 134 -5.03 -12.52 -15.51
C SER A 134 -4.18 -12.06 -16.71
N THR A 135 -2.97 -11.54 -16.43
CA THR A 135 -2.04 -11.00 -17.43
C THR A 135 -0.58 -11.23 -17.06
N THR A 136 0.28 -11.27 -18.06
CA THR A 136 1.74 -11.24 -17.92
C THR A 136 2.36 -9.89 -18.30
N SER A 137 1.52 -8.87 -18.56
CA SER A 137 1.99 -7.51 -18.78
C SER A 137 2.37 -6.83 -17.47
N ALA A 138 3.24 -5.83 -17.54
CA ALA A 138 3.63 -5.06 -16.38
C ALA A 138 2.42 -4.34 -15.74
N LEU A 139 2.31 -4.43 -14.42
CA LEU A 139 1.25 -3.84 -13.60
C LEU A 139 1.87 -2.84 -12.63
N THR A 140 1.35 -1.63 -12.61
CA THR A 140 1.75 -0.60 -11.65
C THR A 140 0.63 -0.36 -10.66
N TYR A 141 0.93 -0.60 -9.38
CA TYR A 141 0.02 -0.31 -8.27
C TYR A 141 0.45 0.98 -7.60
N LYS A 142 -0.47 1.93 -7.49
CA LYS A 142 -0.26 3.24 -6.85
C LYS A 142 -1.20 3.42 -5.68
N VAL A 143 -0.72 4.09 -4.64
CA VAL A 143 -1.55 4.48 -3.51
C VAL A 143 -1.94 5.95 -3.64
N GLN A 144 -3.23 6.21 -3.51
CA GLN A 144 -3.81 7.56 -3.47
C GLN A 144 -4.45 7.83 -2.12
N VAL A 145 -4.45 9.10 -1.74
CA VAL A 145 -5.11 9.59 -0.54
C VAL A 145 -5.97 10.82 -0.85
N GLN A 146 -7.04 10.97 -0.09
CA GLN A 146 -7.95 12.11 -0.11
C GLN A 146 -8.24 12.54 1.33
N CYS A 147 -8.28 13.84 1.59
CA CYS A 147 -8.78 14.40 2.85
C CYS A 147 -10.27 14.70 2.74
N GLN A 148 -11.00 14.54 3.84
CA GLN A 148 -12.42 14.91 3.87
C GLN A 148 -12.63 16.43 3.85
N SER A 149 -11.66 17.20 4.35
CA SER A 149 -11.69 18.66 4.38
C SER A 149 -10.31 19.22 4.07
N SER A 150 -10.26 20.31 3.30
CA SER A 150 -9.02 21.04 3.01
C SER A 150 -8.43 21.78 4.23
N SER A 151 -9.20 21.90 5.30
CA SER A 151 -8.73 22.49 6.55
C SER A 151 -7.79 21.58 7.35
N TYR A 152 -7.73 20.30 6.99
CA TYR A 152 -6.97 19.30 7.74
C TYR A 152 -6.07 18.49 6.80
N ALA A 153 -4.78 18.61 7.00
CA ALA A 153 -3.81 17.91 6.16
C ALA A 153 -3.63 16.45 6.57
N PHE A 154 -3.56 15.58 5.58
CA PHE A 154 -3.00 14.24 5.73
C PHE A 154 -1.48 14.33 5.84
N HIS A 155 -0.90 13.59 6.74
CA HIS A 155 0.54 13.47 6.94
C HIS A 155 0.95 11.99 6.90
N MET A 156 2.14 11.72 6.38
CA MET A 156 2.75 10.40 6.31
C MET A 156 4.23 10.49 6.67
N ASN A 157 4.73 9.56 7.47
CA ASN A 157 6.12 9.37 7.91
C ASN A 157 6.70 10.47 8.80
N ARG A 158 6.04 11.56 9.01
CA ARG A 158 6.42 12.69 9.87
C ARG A 158 5.19 13.33 10.47
N PRO A 159 5.24 13.84 11.69
CA PRO A 159 4.14 14.61 12.28
C PRO A 159 3.92 15.95 11.56
N PRO A 160 2.80 16.65 11.85
CA PRO A 160 2.45 17.94 11.25
C PRO A 160 3.49 19.02 11.48
N ASP A 161 4.03 19.10 12.67
CA ASP A 161 5.09 20.02 13.01
C ASP A 161 6.44 19.53 12.45
N ASN A 162 7.33 20.47 12.19
CA ASN A 162 8.69 20.18 11.76
C ASN A 162 9.64 20.13 12.97
N GLY A 163 9.12 19.81 14.16
CA GLY A 163 9.93 19.67 15.35
C GLY A 163 11.08 18.70 15.11
N THR A 164 12.27 19.10 15.53
CA THR A 164 13.48 18.26 15.53
C THR A 164 13.73 17.69 16.94
N GLY A 165 12.70 17.67 17.76
CA GLY A 165 12.76 17.21 19.12
C GLY A 165 13.03 15.71 19.24
N THR A 166 13.43 15.31 20.44
CA THR A 166 13.70 13.90 20.78
C THR A 166 12.49 13.19 21.37
N ASN A 167 11.32 13.82 21.32
CA ASN A 167 10.09 13.25 21.83
C ASN A 167 9.59 12.12 20.93
N ILE A 168 9.03 11.08 21.53
CA ILE A 168 8.46 9.94 20.81
C ILE A 168 7.36 10.35 19.81
N TYR A 169 6.79 11.53 19.94
CA TYR A 169 5.74 12.08 19.06
C TYR A 169 6.28 12.75 17.79
N GLU A 170 7.57 13.13 17.79
CA GLU A 170 8.25 13.79 16.67
C GLU A 170 9.04 12.81 15.79
N ASN A 171 8.68 11.54 15.82
CA ASN A 171 9.41 10.48 15.16
C ASN A 171 9.34 10.56 13.65
N ALA A 172 10.45 10.16 13.02
CA ALA A 172 10.52 9.80 11.62
C ALA A 172 10.21 8.30 11.48
N THR A 173 9.29 7.98 10.59
CA THR A 173 8.93 6.59 10.30
C THR A 173 9.14 6.24 8.84
N VAL A 174 8.94 4.98 8.52
CA VAL A 174 9.08 4.44 7.15
C VAL A 174 7.81 3.71 6.75
N SER A 175 7.41 3.89 5.50
CA SER A 175 6.28 3.17 4.92
C SER A 175 6.76 2.25 3.79
N HIS A 176 6.08 1.14 3.62
CA HIS A 176 6.38 0.14 2.61
C HIS A 176 5.14 -0.20 1.79
N LEU A 177 5.32 -0.30 0.49
CA LEU A 177 4.36 -0.90 -0.43
C LEU A 177 5.02 -2.09 -1.09
N ILE A 178 4.39 -3.26 -0.97
CA ILE A 178 4.94 -4.54 -1.39
C ILE A 178 3.94 -5.21 -2.33
N ALA A 179 4.43 -5.72 -3.44
CA ALA A 179 3.69 -6.62 -4.32
C ALA A 179 4.40 -7.97 -4.37
N MET A 180 3.66 -9.04 -4.12
CA MET A 180 4.15 -10.41 -4.17
C MET A 180 3.35 -11.19 -5.20
N GLU A 181 4.01 -11.80 -6.16
CA GLU A 181 3.37 -12.75 -7.04
C GLU A 181 3.23 -14.10 -6.33
N VAL A 182 2.00 -14.58 -6.30
CA VAL A 182 1.61 -15.87 -5.69
C VAL A 182 1.20 -16.81 -6.81
N ALA A 183 1.79 -18.01 -6.83
CA ALA A 183 1.43 -19.05 -7.79
C ALA A 183 -0.04 -19.43 -7.66
N GLY A 184 -0.76 -19.46 -8.78
CA GLY A 184 -2.15 -19.86 -8.91
C GLY A 184 -2.31 -21.23 -9.57
#